data_d56344cf00989844db91d42432899931
#
_entry.id   d56344cf00989844db91d42432899931
#
_cell.length_a   1.000
_cell.length_b   1.000
_cell.length_c   1.000
_cell.angle_alpha   90.00
_cell.angle_beta   90.00
_cell.angle_gamma   90.00
#
_symmetry.space_group_name_H-M   'P 1'
#
loop_
_entity.id
_entity.type
_entity.pdbx_description
1 polymer ?
#
loop_
_entity_poly.entity_id
_entity_poly.type
_entity_poly.pdbx_seq_one_letter_code
_entity_poly.pdbx_strand_id
1 'polypeptide(L)' 'MKIAEIRKLSTADLATETTKMREEITEMRRRLHMGEVQNVRSIRNKRKDLARMLTVLAEQLTKEAA' A
#
# COMPACT_ATOMS: atom_id res chain seq x y z
N MET A 1 -7.32 -2.45 5.48
CA MET A 1 -6.32 -2.42 6.56
C MET A 1 -6.50 -1.18 7.41
N LYS A 2 -6.56 -1.32 8.72
CA LYS A 2 -6.77 -0.17 9.62
C LYS A 2 -5.44 0.51 9.92
N ILE A 3 -5.46 1.82 10.05
CA ILE A 3 -4.24 2.60 10.30
C ILE A 3 -3.53 2.20 11.60
N ALA A 4 -4.30 1.78 12.62
CA ALA A 4 -3.73 1.30 13.88
C ALA A 4 -2.90 0.03 13.70
N GLU A 5 -3.32 -0.85 12.79
CA GLU A 5 -2.57 -2.06 12.45
C GLU A 5 -1.29 -1.72 11.69
N ILE A 6 -1.38 -0.76 10.79
CA ILE A 6 -0.23 -0.29 10.00
C ILE A 6 0.83 0.31 10.93
N ARG A 7 0.42 1.08 11.93
CA ARG A 7 1.34 1.71 12.88
C ARG A 7 2.11 0.74 13.77
N LYS A 8 1.62 -0.48 13.90
CA LYS A 8 2.30 -1.54 14.66
C LYS A 8 3.46 -2.17 13.90
N LEU A 9 3.53 -1.98 12.59
CA LEU A 9 4.58 -2.55 11.76
C LEU A 9 5.87 -1.76 11.91
N SER A 10 7.01 -2.45 11.82
CA SER A 10 8.31 -1.81 11.80
C SER A 10 8.54 -1.09 10.46
N THR A 11 9.50 -0.17 10.43
CA THR A 11 9.85 0.55 9.20
C THR A 11 10.21 -0.41 8.07
N ALA A 12 11.00 -1.44 8.37
CA ALA A 12 11.39 -2.46 7.39
C ALA A 12 10.19 -3.24 6.85
N ASP A 13 9.27 -3.62 7.75
CA ASP A 13 8.05 -4.35 7.36
C ASP A 13 7.15 -3.46 6.50
N LEU A 14 7.01 -2.19 6.86
CA LEU A 14 6.23 -1.21 6.09
C LEU A 14 6.81 -1.04 4.69
N ALA A 15 8.12 -0.93 4.57
CA ALA A 15 8.78 -0.79 3.27
C ALA A 15 8.48 -2.00 2.38
N THR A 16 8.57 -3.21 2.94
CA THR A 16 8.29 -4.46 2.23
C THR A 16 6.82 -4.54 1.80
N GLU A 17 5.91 -4.25 2.72
CA GLU A 17 4.47 -4.29 2.43
C GLU A 17 4.07 -3.24 1.40
N THR A 18 4.66 -2.05 1.46
CA THR A 18 4.42 -0.98 0.49
C THR A 18 4.82 -1.40 -0.91
N THR A 19 6.01 -1.99 -1.06
CA THR A 19 6.50 -2.49 -2.34
C THR A 19 5.58 -3.57 -2.89
N LYS A 20 5.21 -4.52 -2.05
CA LYS A 20 4.31 -5.61 -2.39
C LYS A 20 2.94 -5.09 -2.86
N MET A 21 2.39 -4.11 -2.15
CA MET A 21 1.10 -3.51 -2.49
C MET A 21 1.17 -2.77 -3.83
N ARG A 22 2.26 -2.06 -4.11
CA ARG A 22 2.47 -1.39 -5.40
C ARG A 22 2.49 -2.39 -6.55
N GLU A 23 3.17 -3.51 -6.36
CA GLU A 23 3.23 -4.57 -7.37
C GLU A 23 1.86 -5.17 -7.64
N GLU A 24 1.08 -5.41 -6.59
CA GLU A 24 -0.29 -5.91 -6.72
C GLU A 24 -1.17 -4.94 -7.50
N ILE A 25 -1.11 -3.65 -7.19
CA ILE A 25 -1.89 -2.62 -7.88
C ILE A 25 -1.49 -2.53 -9.35
N THR A 26 -0.19 -2.56 -9.64
CA THR A 26 0.32 -2.53 -11.01
C THR A 26 -0.19 -3.72 -11.80
N GLU A 27 -0.15 -4.91 -11.21
CA GLU A 27 -0.64 -6.13 -11.86
C GLU A 27 -2.14 -6.07 -12.12
N MET A 28 -2.92 -5.59 -11.16
CA MET A 28 -4.36 -5.43 -11.32
C MET A 28 -4.71 -4.44 -12.43
N ARG A 29 -3.98 -3.34 -12.53
CA ARG A 29 -4.17 -2.34 -13.59
C ARG A 29 -3.82 -2.93 -14.95
N ARG A 30 -2.73 -3.68 -15.03
CA ARG A 30 -2.32 -4.34 -16.27
C ARG A 30 -3.41 -5.29 -16.77
N ARG A 31 -3.98 -6.09 -15.89
CA ARG A 31 -5.08 -7.01 -16.23
C ARG A 31 -6.32 -6.28 -16.70
N LEU A 32 -6.63 -5.16 -16.05
CA LEU A 32 -7.77 -4.33 -16.45
C LEU A 32 -7.58 -3.79 -17.88
N HIS A 33 -6.37 -3.33 -18.20
CA HIS A 33 -6.06 -2.85 -19.56
C HIS A 33 -6.10 -3.97 -20.60
N MET A 34 -5.86 -5.20 -20.19
CA MET A 34 -5.96 -6.37 -21.07
C MET A 34 -7.40 -6.85 -21.29
N GLY A 35 -8.37 -6.16 -20.71
CA GLY A 35 -9.78 -6.49 -20.87
C GLY A 35 -10.32 -7.53 -19.91
N GLU A 36 -9.54 -7.95 -18.93
CA GLU A 36 -10.03 -8.86 -17.89
C GLU A 36 -11.02 -8.13 -16.98
N VAL A 37 -12.07 -8.85 -16.56
CA VAL A 37 -13.04 -8.29 -15.62
C VAL A 37 -12.38 -8.20 -14.25
N GLN A 38 -12.22 -6.97 -13.76
CA GLN A 38 -11.62 -6.69 -12.46
C GLN A 38 -12.60 -5.94 -11.57
N ASN A 39 -12.49 -6.18 -10.27
CA ASN A 39 -13.24 -5.39 -9.30
C ASN A 39 -12.52 -4.06 -9.05
N VAL A 40 -13.00 -3.01 -9.69
CA VAL A 40 -12.43 -1.66 -9.58
C VAL A 40 -12.44 -1.16 -8.13
N ARG A 41 -13.46 -1.54 -7.37
CA ARG A 41 -13.54 -1.18 -5.95
C ARG A 41 -12.37 -1.77 -5.16
N SER A 42 -11.98 -3.00 -5.46
CA SER A 42 -10.84 -3.65 -4.84
C SER A 42 -9.54 -2.90 -5.12
N ILE A 43 -9.35 -2.45 -6.36
CA ILE A 43 -8.19 -1.65 -6.76
C ILE A 43 -8.15 -0.34 -5.97
N ARG A 44 -9.29 0.36 -5.87
CA ARG A 44 -9.39 1.60 -5.11
C ARG A 44 -9.08 1.40 -3.63
N ASN A 45 -9.59 0.32 -3.04
CA ASN A 45 -9.34 0.01 -1.64
C ASN A 45 -7.85 -0.27 -1.38
N LYS A 46 -7.20 -1.00 -2.28
CA LYS A 46 -5.76 -1.25 -2.18
C LYS A 46 -4.94 0.03 -2.32
N ARG A 47 -5.36 0.94 -3.19
CA ARG A 47 -4.69 2.25 -3.33
C ARG A 47 -4.82 3.08 -2.06
N LYS A 48 -5.98 3.05 -1.40
CA LYS A 48 -6.18 3.74 -0.13
C LYS A 48 -5.30 3.14 0.97
N ASP A 49 -5.21 1.81 1.03
CA ASP A 49 -4.34 1.13 1.99
C ASP A 49 -2.88 1.49 1.74
N LEU A 50 -2.46 1.53 0.49
CA LEU A 50 -1.10 1.95 0.14
C LEU A 50 -0.82 3.38 0.60
N ALA A 51 -1.76 4.30 0.38
CA ALA A 51 -1.62 5.69 0.82
C ALA A 51 -1.45 5.79 2.33
N ARG A 52 -2.22 5.00 3.10
CA ARG A 52 -2.10 4.95 4.56
C ARG A 52 -0.74 4.41 4.99
N MET A 53 -0.27 3.35 4.34
CA MET A 53 1.06 2.78 4.62
C MET A 53 2.17 3.78 4.34
N LEU A 54 2.10 4.50 3.23
CA LEU A 54 3.08 5.53 2.88
C LEU A 54 3.11 6.67 3.90
N THR A 55 1.93 7.08 4.37
CA THR A 55 1.81 8.12 5.40
C THR A 55 2.50 7.69 6.68
N VAL A 56 2.21 6.48 7.15
CA VAL A 56 2.82 5.95 8.39
C VAL A 56 4.32 5.76 8.22
N LEU A 57 4.76 5.27 7.06
CA LEU A 57 6.18 5.10 6.77
C LEU A 57 6.91 6.45 6.83
N ALA A 58 6.33 7.50 6.24
CA ALA A 58 6.88 8.84 6.29
C ALA A 58 6.98 9.36 7.73
N GLU A 59 5.95 9.12 8.55
CA GLU A 59 5.96 9.50 9.97
C GLU A 59 7.11 8.81 10.71
N GLN A 60 7.28 7.51 10.50
CA GLN A 60 8.32 6.73 11.15
C GLN A 60 9.72 7.15 10.73
N LEU A 61 9.92 7.40 9.45
CA LEU A 61 11.21 7.88 8.93
C LEU A 61 11.56 9.25 9.51
N THR A 62 10.57 10.12 9.66
CA THR A 62 10.76 11.44 10.29
C THR A 62 11.17 11.29 11.74
N LYS A 63 10.55 10.38 12.49
CA LYS A 63 10.91 10.12 13.89
C LYS A 63 12.32 9.56 14.02
N GLU A 64 12.70 8.65 13.13
CA GLU A 64 14.04 8.07 13.13
C GLU A 64 15.12 9.10 12.77
N ALA A 65 14.78 10.06 11.91
CA ALA A 65 15.69 11.13 11.50
C ALA A 65 15.85 12.23 12.54
N ALA A 66 14.87 12.35 13.43
CA ALA A 66 14.93 13.31 14.53
C ALA A 66 15.71 12.73 15.71
#